data_3dfd885933637cb1605981402197370e
#
_entry.id   3dfd885933637cb1605981402197370e
#
_cell.length_a   1.000
_cell.length_b   1.000
_cell.length_c   1.000
_cell.angle_alpha   90.00
_cell.angle_beta   90.00
_cell.angle_gamma   90.00
#
_symmetry.space_group_name_H-M   'P 1'
#
loop_
_entity.id
_entity.type
_entity.pdbx_description
1 polymer ?
#
loop_
_entity_poly.entity_id
_entity_poly.type
_entity_poly.pdbx_seq_one_letter_code
_entity_poly.pdbx_strand_id
1 'polypeptide(L)'
;MVRACHMNCRSALEKAVQEGLIRMNPAVGCKLPPKKAREMQVLTREEIQRFLIHAKAEGYFELFLLELTTGLRRGELLALQWDDLNLETGELQVTKQVYRTKEDGLLISKPKTKSSIRTVSLPPTLLNILKEYKESVNSRWMFPAPVKEDSPLDPAYIRTRLHLILEHAQCKQIRFHDLRHTFATIALGNGMDVKTLSAMLGHVSAATTLDIYTHITNPMRSEAAAKIDQKIGKAAPQELPAEPQEKRTMTTFQPYAGRKRKPGTGCITQISENCWEGRYSPMWPDGKKHSRNVYAKTREECEALLPGLIEQMKAEIKAIKESRNLDAIPDGISEKKKAIAAYMREHPEVTSKSAIAKAVGTDRNTVRKYYDEIRSELGLK
;
A
#
# COMPACT_ATOMS: atom_id res chain seq x y z
N MET A 1 13.96 3.66 17.46
CA MET A 1 13.70 4.54 18.62
C MET A 1 13.32 5.96 18.18
N VAL A 2 14.17 6.74 17.50
CA VAL A 2 13.90 8.16 17.10
C VAL A 2 12.53 8.40 16.48
N ARG A 3 12.11 7.59 15.48
CA ARG A 3 10.79 7.74 14.82
C ARG A 3 9.61 7.51 15.77
N ALA A 4 9.73 6.59 16.74
CA ALA A 4 8.66 6.35 17.72
C ALA A 4 8.56 7.53 18.71
N CYS A 5 9.70 8.03 19.20
CA CYS A 5 9.71 9.23 20.04
C CYS A 5 9.12 10.43 19.30
N HIS A 6 9.54 10.68 18.06
CA HIS A 6 8.98 11.77 17.26
C HIS A 6 7.46 11.63 17.05
N MET A 7 6.96 10.43 16.79
CA MET A 7 5.52 10.20 16.60
C MET A 7 4.74 10.51 17.88
N ASN A 8 5.25 10.10 19.05
CA ASN A 8 4.61 10.40 20.33
C ASN A 8 4.65 11.91 20.64
N CYS A 9 5.82 12.55 20.46
CA CYS A 9 5.96 14.00 20.62
C CYS A 9 5.03 14.76 19.67
N ARG A 10 4.97 14.38 18.40
CA ARG A 10 4.09 15.01 17.42
C ARG A 10 2.62 14.88 17.80
N SER A 11 2.18 13.71 18.29
CA SER A 11 0.80 13.50 18.73
C SER A 11 0.47 14.32 19.96
N ALA A 12 1.38 14.42 20.94
CA ALA A 12 1.18 15.24 22.15
C ALA A 12 1.11 16.74 21.80
N LEU A 13 2.01 17.21 20.93
CA LEU A 13 2.02 18.60 20.47
C LEU A 13 0.81 18.94 19.60
N GLU A 14 0.30 17.98 18.81
CA GLU A 14 -0.95 18.16 18.06
C GLU A 14 -2.14 18.35 18.99
N LYS A 15 -2.17 17.58 20.09
CA LYS A 15 -3.20 17.78 21.12
C LYS A 15 -3.09 19.14 21.78
N ALA A 16 -1.87 19.64 22.05
CA ALA A 16 -1.64 20.98 22.59
C ALA A 16 -2.10 22.09 21.63
N VAL A 17 -1.98 21.90 20.31
CA VAL A 17 -2.56 22.82 19.31
C VAL A 17 -4.09 22.80 19.38
N GLN A 18 -4.71 21.62 19.46
CA GLN A 18 -6.17 21.47 19.55
C GLN A 18 -6.74 22.12 20.81
N GLU A 19 -5.99 22.10 21.90
CA GLU A 19 -6.37 22.74 23.18
C GLU A 19 -5.97 24.22 23.26
N GLY A 20 -5.40 24.78 22.19
CA GLY A 20 -5.01 26.20 22.13
C GLY A 20 -3.78 26.57 22.97
N LEU A 21 -3.05 25.60 23.53
CA LEU A 21 -1.85 25.82 24.33
C LEU A 21 -0.66 26.31 23.51
N ILE A 22 -0.57 25.90 22.25
CA ILE A 22 0.44 26.36 21.28
C ILE A 22 -0.24 26.65 19.93
N ARG A 23 0.32 27.60 19.17
CA ARG A 23 -0.26 28.02 17.89
C ARG A 23 -0.03 27.02 16.76
N MET A 24 1.09 26.29 16.77
CA MET A 24 1.48 25.35 15.74
C MET A 24 2.30 24.23 16.36
N ASN A 25 2.26 23.05 15.71
CA ASN A 25 3.03 21.90 16.13
C ASN A 25 4.47 21.97 15.59
N PRO A 26 5.49 22.23 16.44
CA PRO A 26 6.88 22.36 15.97
C PRO A 26 7.50 21.06 15.47
N ALA A 27 6.88 19.89 15.73
CA ALA A 27 7.35 18.60 15.21
C ALA A 27 6.92 18.35 13.76
N VAL A 28 6.09 19.22 13.15
CA VAL A 28 5.73 19.13 11.74
C VAL A 28 6.91 19.56 10.88
N GLY A 29 7.25 18.77 9.87
CA GLY A 29 8.35 19.07 8.95
C GLY A 29 9.75 18.61 9.42
N CYS A 30 9.89 18.01 10.60
CA CYS A 30 11.16 17.44 11.06
C CYS A 30 11.67 16.36 10.10
N LYS A 31 12.92 16.47 9.66
CA LYS A 31 13.60 15.42 8.86
C LYS A 31 13.95 14.24 9.75
N LEU A 32 13.34 13.12 9.50
CA LEU A 32 13.61 11.88 10.25
C LEU A 32 14.62 10.99 9.51
N PRO A 33 15.46 10.23 10.25
CA PRO A 33 16.34 9.25 9.64
C PRO A 33 15.56 8.29 8.73
N PRO A 34 16.14 7.76 7.65
CA PRO A 34 15.46 6.81 6.78
C PRO A 34 15.01 5.57 7.57
N LYS A 35 13.82 5.05 7.24
CA LYS A 35 13.33 3.81 7.81
C LYS A 35 14.11 2.66 7.17
N LYS A 36 15.02 2.03 7.93
CA LYS A 36 15.57 0.73 7.51
C LYS A 36 14.45 -0.28 7.59
N ALA A 37 13.96 -0.75 6.45
CA ALA A 37 13.06 -1.89 6.40
C ALA A 37 13.82 -3.11 6.95
N ARG A 38 13.27 -3.77 7.99
CA ARG A 38 13.76 -5.08 8.38
C ARG A 38 13.14 -6.08 7.42
N GLU A 39 13.97 -6.91 6.82
CA GLU A 39 13.46 -8.03 6.04
C GLU A 39 12.55 -8.90 6.88
N MET A 40 11.44 -9.27 6.29
CA MET A 40 10.46 -10.13 6.90
C MET A 40 11.03 -11.55 6.93
N GLN A 41 11.13 -12.14 8.11
CA GLN A 41 11.65 -13.49 8.28
C GLN A 41 10.46 -14.46 8.28
N VAL A 42 10.41 -15.36 7.29
CA VAL A 42 9.39 -16.42 7.19
C VAL A 42 10.08 -17.77 7.24
N LEU A 43 9.48 -18.75 7.91
CA LEU A 43 10.00 -20.11 7.97
C LEU A 43 9.77 -20.82 6.64
N THR A 44 10.77 -21.61 6.18
CA THR A 44 10.59 -22.52 5.07
C THR A 44 9.74 -23.73 5.45
N ARG A 45 9.30 -24.51 4.48
CA ARG A 45 8.51 -25.72 4.73
C ARG A 45 9.26 -26.73 5.62
N GLU A 46 10.54 -26.90 5.38
CA GLU A 46 11.41 -27.78 6.15
C GLU A 46 11.63 -27.26 7.57
N GLU A 47 11.81 -25.95 7.73
CA GLU A 47 11.91 -25.30 9.05
C GLU A 47 10.62 -25.46 9.85
N ILE A 48 9.45 -25.32 9.21
CA ILE A 48 8.14 -25.52 9.87
C ILE A 48 8.01 -26.95 10.37
N GLN A 49 8.41 -27.95 9.59
CA GLN A 49 8.34 -29.35 10.01
C GLN A 49 9.22 -29.60 11.24
N ARG A 50 10.50 -29.17 11.21
CA ARG A 50 11.40 -29.30 12.36
C ARG A 50 10.87 -28.55 13.58
N PHE A 51 10.42 -27.33 13.40
CA PHE A 51 9.84 -26.50 14.44
C PHE A 51 8.63 -27.17 15.12
N LEU A 52 7.69 -27.74 14.38
CA LEU A 52 6.51 -28.42 14.93
C LEU A 52 6.87 -29.73 15.65
N ILE A 53 7.90 -30.47 15.21
CA ILE A 53 8.40 -31.64 15.92
C ILE A 53 8.92 -31.24 17.31
N HIS A 54 9.74 -30.22 17.41
CA HIS A 54 10.26 -29.74 18.68
C HIS A 54 9.19 -29.06 19.52
N ALA A 55 8.23 -28.35 18.92
CA ALA A 55 7.08 -27.80 19.61
C ALA A 55 6.22 -28.89 20.27
N LYS A 56 6.09 -30.05 19.61
CA LYS A 56 5.39 -31.21 20.17
C LYS A 56 6.12 -31.80 21.37
N ALA A 57 7.44 -31.95 21.28
CA ALA A 57 8.28 -32.43 22.37
C ALA A 57 8.21 -31.52 23.62
N GLU A 58 7.98 -30.24 23.44
CA GLU A 58 7.85 -29.24 24.52
C GLU A 58 6.41 -28.96 24.95
N GLY A 59 5.40 -29.60 24.35
CA GLY A 59 3.99 -29.46 24.72
C GLY A 59 3.30 -28.21 24.19
N TYR A 60 3.79 -27.62 23.06
CA TYR A 60 3.21 -26.43 22.43
C TYR A 60 2.80 -26.65 20.97
N PHE A 61 2.67 -27.91 20.55
CA PHE A 61 2.35 -28.27 19.16
C PHE A 61 1.05 -27.64 18.69
N GLU A 62 -0.04 -27.83 19.44
CA GLU A 62 -1.38 -27.38 19.10
C GLU A 62 -1.45 -25.87 18.99
N LEU A 63 -0.77 -25.15 19.91
CA LEU A 63 -0.69 -23.71 19.92
C LEU A 63 -0.02 -23.17 18.64
N PHE A 64 1.15 -23.72 18.31
CA PHE A 64 1.88 -23.25 17.15
C PHE A 64 1.30 -23.73 15.83
N LEU A 65 0.67 -24.91 15.82
CA LEU A 65 -0.04 -25.39 14.65
C LEU A 65 -1.26 -24.50 14.34
N LEU A 66 -2.04 -24.12 15.37
CA LEU A 66 -3.15 -23.19 15.22
C LEU A 66 -2.67 -21.83 14.73
N GLU A 67 -1.57 -21.30 15.25
CA GLU A 67 -0.97 -20.03 14.79
C GLU A 67 -0.55 -20.10 13.31
N LEU A 68 0.16 -21.15 12.92
CA LEU A 68 0.63 -21.35 11.54
C LEU A 68 -0.49 -21.68 10.55
N THR A 69 -1.68 -22.02 11.02
CA THR A 69 -2.86 -22.32 10.18
C THR A 69 -3.80 -21.13 10.07
N THR A 70 -3.84 -20.24 11.07
CA THR A 70 -4.81 -19.15 11.16
C THR A 70 -4.17 -17.77 11.10
N GLY A 71 -2.90 -17.65 11.45
CA GLY A 71 -2.18 -16.39 11.51
C GLY A 71 -2.76 -15.39 12.51
N LEU A 72 -3.29 -15.84 13.64
CA LEU A 72 -3.84 -14.98 14.68
C LEU A 72 -2.78 -14.05 15.28
N ARG A 73 -3.19 -12.90 15.81
CA ARG A 73 -2.26 -12.13 16.63
C ARG A 73 -1.99 -12.87 17.93
N ARG A 74 -0.73 -12.84 18.42
CA ARG A 74 -0.35 -13.52 19.68
C ARG A 74 -1.38 -13.31 20.81
N GLY A 75 -1.81 -12.07 21.03
CA GLY A 75 -2.79 -11.78 22.06
C GLY A 75 -4.19 -12.35 21.80
N GLU A 76 -4.59 -12.49 20.54
CA GLU A 76 -5.84 -13.14 20.13
C GLU A 76 -5.73 -14.64 20.38
N LEU A 77 -4.67 -15.30 19.91
CA LEU A 77 -4.42 -16.73 20.08
C LEU A 77 -4.45 -17.14 21.57
N LEU A 78 -3.76 -16.38 22.42
CA LEU A 78 -3.69 -16.70 23.85
C LEU A 78 -4.97 -16.37 24.63
N ALA A 79 -5.87 -15.60 24.03
CA ALA A 79 -7.18 -15.28 24.64
C ALA A 79 -8.28 -16.28 24.28
N LEU A 80 -7.98 -17.29 23.46
CA LEU A 80 -8.97 -18.27 23.02
C LEU A 80 -9.45 -19.14 24.16
N GLN A 81 -10.76 -19.33 24.21
CA GLN A 81 -11.45 -20.26 25.11
C GLN A 81 -12.10 -21.35 24.27
N TRP A 82 -12.39 -22.49 24.87
CA TRP A 82 -13.09 -23.59 24.18
C TRP A 82 -14.46 -23.18 23.68
N ASP A 83 -15.13 -22.25 24.35
CA ASP A 83 -16.44 -21.72 23.94
C ASP A 83 -16.34 -20.81 22.69
N ASP A 84 -15.15 -20.35 22.35
CA ASP A 84 -14.93 -19.59 21.12
C ASP A 84 -14.82 -20.49 19.87
N LEU A 85 -14.70 -21.82 20.04
CA LEU A 85 -14.58 -22.82 18.97
C LEU A 85 -15.77 -23.74 18.91
N ASN A 86 -16.48 -23.70 17.79
CA ASN A 86 -17.47 -24.74 17.48
C ASN A 86 -16.75 -25.98 16.92
N LEU A 87 -16.70 -27.04 17.70
CA LEU A 87 -16.00 -28.28 17.34
C LEU A 87 -16.73 -29.10 16.26
N GLU A 88 -17.98 -28.80 15.93
CA GLU A 88 -18.72 -29.47 14.85
C GLU A 88 -18.50 -28.75 13.51
N THR A 89 -18.65 -27.43 13.48
CA THR A 89 -18.54 -26.65 12.25
C THR A 89 -17.11 -26.22 11.96
N GLY A 90 -16.19 -26.24 12.94
CA GLY A 90 -14.83 -25.75 12.82
C GLY A 90 -14.72 -24.23 12.80
N GLU A 91 -15.76 -23.50 13.21
CA GLU A 91 -15.77 -22.06 13.29
C GLU A 91 -15.13 -21.57 14.59
N LEU A 92 -14.08 -20.78 14.47
CA LEU A 92 -13.37 -20.14 15.57
C LEU A 92 -13.67 -18.65 15.62
N GLN A 93 -14.24 -18.17 16.71
CA GLN A 93 -14.58 -16.77 16.94
C GLN A 93 -13.43 -16.03 17.64
N VAL A 94 -12.90 -14.99 17.01
CA VAL A 94 -11.86 -14.14 17.58
C VAL A 94 -12.51 -12.86 18.09
N THR A 95 -12.76 -12.81 19.41
CA THR A 95 -13.50 -11.71 20.06
C THR A 95 -12.74 -11.05 21.20
N LYS A 96 -11.60 -11.63 21.61
CA LYS A 96 -10.81 -11.22 22.77
C LYS A 96 -9.33 -11.17 22.45
N GLN A 97 -8.58 -10.44 23.26
CA GLN A 97 -7.12 -10.43 23.23
C GLN A 97 -6.54 -10.34 24.65
N VAL A 98 -5.41 -10.99 24.86
CA VAL A 98 -4.61 -10.91 26.09
C VAL A 98 -3.43 -9.99 25.85
N TYR A 99 -3.16 -9.11 26.80
CA TYR A 99 -1.94 -8.32 26.85
C TYR A 99 -1.48 -8.16 28.30
N ARG A 100 -0.23 -7.79 28.50
CA ARG A 100 0.35 -7.58 29.82
C ARG A 100 0.74 -6.13 30.01
N THR A 101 0.32 -5.54 31.12
CA THR A 101 0.80 -4.25 31.62
C THR A 101 1.79 -4.49 32.77
N LYS A 102 2.55 -3.46 33.12
CA LYS A 102 3.45 -3.51 34.28
C LYS A 102 2.67 -3.39 35.60
N GLU A 103 1.55 -2.69 35.57
CA GLU A 103 0.74 -2.32 36.74
C GLU A 103 -0.27 -3.41 37.07
N ASP A 104 -1.05 -3.85 36.07
CA ASP A 104 -2.20 -4.76 36.30
C ASP A 104 -1.91 -6.22 35.95
N GLY A 105 -0.71 -6.53 35.43
CA GLY A 105 -0.37 -7.88 34.99
C GLY A 105 -1.04 -8.29 33.68
N LEU A 106 -1.63 -9.49 33.63
CA LEU A 106 -2.37 -10.00 32.44
C LEU A 106 -3.80 -9.45 32.41
N LEU A 107 -4.13 -8.78 31.33
CA LEU A 107 -5.45 -8.22 31.08
C LEU A 107 -6.06 -8.81 29.82
N ILE A 108 -7.37 -9.02 29.86
CA ILE A 108 -8.18 -9.46 28.74
C ILE A 108 -9.05 -8.30 28.30
N SER A 109 -9.06 -8.00 27.03
CA SER A 109 -9.91 -6.94 26.47
C SER A 109 -10.51 -7.34 25.13
N LYS A 110 -11.55 -6.63 24.74
CA LYS A 110 -12.04 -6.68 23.35
C LYS A 110 -10.98 -6.07 22.43
N PRO A 111 -10.86 -6.53 21.19
CA PRO A 111 -9.97 -5.92 20.20
C PRO A 111 -10.32 -4.45 19.96
N LYS A 112 -9.29 -3.63 19.67
CA LYS A 112 -9.46 -2.16 19.50
C LYS A 112 -10.32 -1.75 18.30
N THR A 113 -10.44 -2.62 17.30
CA THR A 113 -11.19 -2.32 16.06
C THR A 113 -12.26 -3.38 15.79
N LYS A 114 -13.37 -2.96 15.20
CA LYS A 114 -14.46 -3.88 14.79
C LYS A 114 -13.96 -4.94 13.79
N SER A 115 -13.03 -4.60 12.91
CA SER A 115 -12.42 -5.54 11.94
C SER A 115 -11.56 -6.63 12.57
N SER A 116 -11.18 -6.49 13.84
CA SER A 116 -10.45 -7.53 14.57
C SER A 116 -11.37 -8.60 15.12
N ILE A 117 -12.68 -8.33 15.25
CA ILE A 117 -13.70 -9.34 15.60
C ILE A 117 -14.07 -10.05 14.31
N ARG A 118 -13.79 -11.34 14.26
CA ARG A 118 -13.97 -12.15 13.05
C ARG A 118 -14.14 -13.62 13.38
N THR A 119 -14.69 -14.36 12.46
CA THR A 119 -14.76 -15.84 12.49
C THR A 119 -13.73 -16.38 11.50
N VAL A 120 -13.00 -17.41 11.92
CA VAL A 120 -12.02 -18.13 11.11
C VAL A 120 -12.43 -19.59 11.03
N SER A 121 -12.54 -20.14 9.82
CA SER A 121 -12.84 -21.56 9.63
C SER A 121 -11.57 -22.39 9.71
N LEU A 122 -11.56 -23.40 10.57
CA LEU A 122 -10.43 -24.30 10.76
C LEU A 122 -10.51 -25.50 9.81
N PRO A 123 -9.38 -25.97 9.27
CA PRO A 123 -9.34 -27.20 8.48
C PRO A 123 -9.73 -28.42 9.34
N PRO A 124 -10.40 -29.45 8.77
CA PRO A 124 -10.84 -30.63 9.50
C PRO A 124 -9.71 -31.36 10.24
N THR A 125 -8.52 -31.40 9.64
CA THR A 125 -7.32 -32.04 10.26
C THR A 125 -6.93 -31.34 11.57
N LEU A 126 -6.90 -30.01 11.56
CA LEU A 126 -6.59 -29.23 12.78
C LEU A 126 -7.69 -29.38 13.82
N LEU A 127 -8.96 -29.41 13.37
CA LEU A 127 -10.10 -29.57 14.26
C LEU A 127 -10.05 -30.91 15.02
N ASN A 128 -9.68 -32.01 14.38
CA ASN A 128 -9.49 -33.31 15.02
C ASN A 128 -8.37 -33.28 16.07
N ILE A 129 -7.23 -32.67 15.75
CA ILE A 129 -6.12 -32.49 16.69
C ILE A 129 -6.57 -31.67 17.93
N LEU A 130 -7.35 -30.61 17.71
CA LEU A 130 -7.87 -29.78 18.82
C LEU A 130 -8.93 -30.50 19.66
N LYS A 131 -9.72 -31.42 19.07
CA LYS A 131 -10.65 -32.29 19.83
C LYS A 131 -9.87 -33.19 20.78
N GLU A 132 -8.86 -33.91 20.29
CA GLU A 132 -7.98 -34.75 21.12
C GLU A 132 -7.25 -33.92 22.20
N TYR A 133 -6.73 -32.76 21.83
CA TYR A 133 -6.06 -31.88 22.78
C TYR A 133 -7.01 -31.39 23.89
N LYS A 134 -8.27 -31.10 23.58
CA LYS A 134 -9.27 -30.67 24.56
C LYS A 134 -9.48 -31.71 25.67
N GLU A 135 -9.43 -32.98 25.35
CA GLU A 135 -9.59 -34.08 26.34
C GLU A 135 -8.45 -34.06 27.39
N SER A 136 -7.28 -33.54 27.02
CA SER A 136 -6.13 -33.45 27.90
C SER A 136 -6.07 -32.13 28.71
N VAL A 137 -6.91 -31.14 28.38
CA VAL A 137 -6.87 -29.79 28.99
C VAL A 137 -8.07 -29.56 29.89
N ASN A 138 -7.85 -29.51 31.17
CA ASN A 138 -8.91 -29.17 32.16
C ASN A 138 -8.90 -27.66 32.46
N SER A 139 -9.29 -26.86 31.50
CA SER A 139 -9.37 -25.39 31.60
C SER A 139 -10.37 -24.85 30.60
N ARG A 140 -10.99 -23.71 30.91
CA ARG A 140 -11.76 -22.95 29.89
C ARG A 140 -10.90 -22.36 28.78
N TRP A 141 -9.62 -22.12 29.06
CA TRP A 141 -8.65 -21.61 28.10
C TRP A 141 -8.13 -22.72 27.19
N MET A 142 -8.05 -22.48 25.90
CA MET A 142 -7.41 -23.43 24.99
C MET A 142 -5.93 -23.62 25.32
N PHE A 143 -5.26 -22.56 25.75
CA PHE A 143 -3.84 -22.56 26.12
C PHE A 143 -3.67 -21.97 27.53
N PRO A 144 -3.89 -22.77 28.58
CA PRO A 144 -3.80 -22.32 29.97
C PRO A 144 -2.35 -22.10 30.42
N ALA A 145 -2.17 -21.27 31.44
CA ALA A 145 -0.88 -21.10 32.09
C ALA A 145 -0.51 -22.37 32.88
N PRO A 146 0.76 -22.85 32.82
CA PRO A 146 1.14 -24.12 33.46
C PRO A 146 1.08 -24.09 35.01
N VAL A 147 1.17 -22.93 35.61
CA VAL A 147 1.28 -22.79 37.07
C VAL A 147 0.11 -22.04 37.70
N LYS A 148 -0.59 -21.23 36.92
CA LYS A 148 -1.69 -20.39 37.44
C LYS A 148 -3.04 -20.92 36.99
N GLU A 149 -3.84 -21.41 37.94
CA GLU A 149 -5.19 -21.87 37.68
C GLU A 149 -6.04 -20.78 36.98
N ASP A 150 -6.85 -21.21 36.05
CA ASP A 150 -7.82 -20.40 35.29
C ASP A 150 -7.24 -19.12 34.69
N SER A 151 -5.99 -19.15 34.25
CA SER A 151 -5.31 -18.04 33.60
C SER A 151 -4.83 -18.43 32.20
N PRO A 152 -4.93 -17.55 31.20
CA PRO A 152 -4.34 -17.80 29.90
C PRO A 152 -2.82 -17.75 29.96
N LEU A 153 -2.16 -18.35 28.99
CA LEU A 153 -0.70 -18.33 28.86
C LEU A 153 -0.19 -16.90 28.70
N ASP A 154 0.91 -16.58 29.42
CA ASP A 154 1.53 -15.24 29.37
C ASP A 154 2.19 -14.98 28.00
N PRO A 155 1.90 -13.84 27.34
CA PRO A 155 2.55 -13.47 26.08
C PRO A 155 4.07 -13.35 26.14
N ALA A 156 4.65 -13.03 27.28
CA ALA A 156 6.11 -12.99 27.44
C ALA A 156 6.69 -14.39 27.54
N TYR A 157 6.01 -15.28 28.27
CA TYR A 157 6.42 -16.67 28.45
C TYR A 157 6.45 -17.42 27.10
N ILE A 158 5.36 -17.38 26.33
CA ILE A 158 5.32 -18.09 25.03
C ILE A 158 6.34 -17.53 24.02
N ARG A 159 6.70 -16.24 24.11
CA ARG A 159 7.78 -15.68 23.30
C ARG A 159 9.12 -16.32 23.64
N THR A 160 9.41 -16.53 24.92
CA THR A 160 10.65 -17.20 25.36
C THR A 160 10.63 -18.66 24.90
N ARG A 161 9.52 -19.37 25.03
CA ARG A 161 9.37 -20.76 24.54
C ARG A 161 9.58 -20.86 23.03
N LEU A 162 9.00 -19.93 22.24
CA LEU A 162 9.24 -19.87 20.80
C LEU A 162 10.73 -19.81 20.46
N HIS A 163 11.50 -18.94 21.13
CA HIS A 163 12.94 -18.81 20.87
C HIS A 163 13.71 -20.10 21.19
N LEU A 164 13.39 -20.75 22.31
CA LEU A 164 14.00 -22.04 22.68
C LEU A 164 13.65 -23.14 21.68
N ILE A 165 12.39 -23.26 21.26
CA ILE A 165 11.96 -24.25 20.29
C ILE A 165 12.65 -24.02 18.93
N LEU A 166 12.78 -22.77 18.47
CA LEU A 166 13.49 -22.43 17.24
C LEU A 166 14.98 -22.79 17.32
N GLU A 167 15.62 -22.58 18.46
CA GLU A 167 17.00 -22.95 18.72
C GLU A 167 17.18 -24.47 18.68
N HIS A 168 16.37 -25.25 19.41
CA HIS A 168 16.39 -26.70 19.39
C HIS A 168 16.12 -27.28 18.01
N ALA A 169 15.20 -26.68 17.25
CA ALA A 169 14.87 -27.07 15.89
C ALA A 169 15.93 -26.65 14.85
N GLN A 170 17.00 -25.96 15.27
CA GLN A 170 18.00 -25.37 14.37
C GLN A 170 17.36 -24.54 13.25
N CYS A 171 16.35 -23.76 13.62
CA CYS A 171 15.67 -22.82 12.74
C CYS A 171 16.19 -21.41 12.98
N LYS A 172 16.02 -20.52 11.98
CA LYS A 172 16.34 -19.12 12.15
C LYS A 172 15.48 -18.50 13.26
N GLN A 173 16.06 -17.60 14.03
CA GLN A 173 15.37 -16.89 15.10
C GLN A 173 14.42 -15.85 14.52
N ILE A 174 13.13 -16.05 14.72
CA ILE A 174 12.05 -15.16 14.28
C ILE A 174 11.23 -14.65 15.46
N ARG A 175 10.52 -13.55 15.25
CA ARG A 175 9.57 -13.03 16.24
C ARG A 175 8.25 -13.81 16.17
N PHE A 176 7.48 -13.79 17.24
CA PHE A 176 6.15 -14.42 17.23
C PHE A 176 5.27 -13.91 16.09
N HIS A 177 5.32 -12.63 15.78
CA HIS A 177 4.54 -12.05 14.68
C HIS A 177 4.99 -12.54 13.29
N ASP A 178 6.21 -13.02 13.16
CA ASP A 178 6.72 -13.57 11.90
C ASP A 178 6.13 -14.97 11.58
N LEU A 179 5.55 -15.69 12.59
CA LEU A 179 4.72 -16.88 12.35
C LEU A 179 3.46 -16.55 11.55
N ARG A 180 2.82 -15.43 11.88
CA ARG A 180 1.67 -14.91 11.13
C ARG A 180 2.08 -14.49 9.71
N HIS A 181 3.29 -13.93 9.52
CA HIS A 181 3.83 -13.67 8.20
C HIS A 181 4.11 -14.95 7.43
N THR A 182 4.59 -15.99 8.11
CA THR A 182 4.78 -17.33 7.53
C THR A 182 3.45 -17.91 7.05
N PHE A 183 2.39 -17.87 7.87
CA PHE A 183 1.04 -18.26 7.44
C PHE A 183 0.59 -17.48 6.20
N ALA A 184 0.70 -16.15 6.23
CA ALA A 184 0.27 -15.30 5.12
C ALA A 184 1.02 -15.62 3.82
N THR A 185 2.33 -15.87 3.92
CA THR A 185 3.18 -16.28 2.79
C THR A 185 2.74 -17.61 2.20
N ILE A 186 2.50 -18.62 3.04
CA ILE A 186 2.04 -19.94 2.63
C ILE A 186 0.64 -19.87 2.00
N ALA A 187 -0.27 -19.13 2.61
CA ALA A 187 -1.64 -18.98 2.12
C ALA A 187 -1.67 -18.34 0.72
N LEU A 188 -0.91 -17.26 0.52
CA LEU A 188 -0.77 -16.63 -0.80
C LEU A 188 -0.06 -17.56 -1.80
N GLY A 189 0.99 -18.28 -1.36
CA GLY A 189 1.69 -19.27 -2.19
C GLY A 189 0.78 -20.38 -2.69
N ASN A 190 -0.19 -20.78 -1.88
CA ASN A 190 -1.21 -21.77 -2.23
C ASN A 190 -2.40 -21.18 -3.00
N GLY A 191 -2.36 -19.90 -3.40
CA GLY A 191 -3.36 -19.28 -4.26
C GLY A 191 -4.55 -18.66 -3.52
N MET A 192 -4.47 -18.48 -2.19
CA MET A 192 -5.48 -17.71 -1.46
C MET A 192 -5.49 -16.27 -1.94
N ASP A 193 -6.66 -15.71 -2.23
CA ASP A 193 -6.77 -14.32 -2.66
C ASP A 193 -6.47 -13.34 -1.51
N VAL A 194 -5.96 -12.16 -1.86
CA VAL A 194 -5.52 -11.14 -0.89
C VAL A 194 -6.66 -10.63 -0.01
N LYS A 195 -7.89 -10.58 -0.53
CA LYS A 195 -9.06 -10.07 0.20
C LYS A 195 -9.48 -11.08 1.28
N THR A 196 -9.56 -12.35 0.95
CA THR A 196 -9.83 -13.44 1.88
C THR A 196 -8.77 -13.52 2.97
N LEU A 197 -7.47 -13.49 2.59
CA LEU A 197 -6.39 -13.47 3.56
C LEU A 197 -6.44 -12.24 4.48
N SER A 198 -6.71 -11.05 3.93
CA SER A 198 -6.84 -9.82 4.72
C SER A 198 -7.99 -9.91 5.73
N ALA A 199 -9.13 -10.50 5.34
CA ALA A 199 -10.28 -10.75 6.22
C ALA A 199 -9.93 -11.75 7.33
N MET A 200 -9.30 -12.89 7.00
CA MET A 200 -8.84 -13.90 7.98
C MET A 200 -7.86 -13.30 8.99
N LEU A 201 -6.93 -12.49 8.52
CA LEU A 201 -5.95 -11.82 9.37
C LEU A 201 -6.56 -10.66 10.20
N GLY A 202 -7.70 -10.11 9.82
CA GLY A 202 -8.28 -8.92 10.45
C GLY A 202 -7.40 -7.68 10.24
N HIS A 203 -6.91 -7.48 9.01
CA HIS A 203 -6.21 -6.25 8.63
C HIS A 203 -7.21 -5.15 8.32
N VAL A 204 -6.98 -3.95 8.85
CA VAL A 204 -7.81 -2.76 8.57
C VAL A 204 -7.68 -2.31 7.11
N SER A 205 -6.52 -2.61 6.49
CA SER A 205 -6.22 -2.26 5.10
C SER A 205 -5.56 -3.42 4.37
N ALA A 206 -6.02 -3.72 3.16
CA ALA A 206 -5.39 -4.67 2.25
C ALA A 206 -3.94 -4.29 1.88
N ALA A 207 -3.57 -3.01 2.01
CA ALA A 207 -2.20 -2.55 1.80
C ALA A 207 -1.19 -3.27 2.71
N THR A 208 -1.56 -3.56 3.97
CA THR A 208 -0.71 -4.34 4.89
C THR A 208 -0.48 -5.77 4.40
N THR A 209 -1.48 -6.38 3.76
CA THR A 209 -1.36 -7.71 3.16
C THR A 209 -0.55 -7.65 1.87
N LEU A 210 -0.70 -6.58 1.08
CA LEU A 210 0.08 -6.36 -0.15
C LEU A 210 1.56 -6.11 0.15
N ASP A 211 1.91 -5.44 1.25
CA ASP A 211 3.31 -5.29 1.69
C ASP A 211 3.97 -6.65 1.92
N ILE A 212 3.24 -7.63 2.44
CA ILE A 212 3.70 -9.02 2.55
C ILE A 212 3.93 -9.64 1.15
N TYR A 213 3.04 -9.34 0.20
CA TYR A 213 3.09 -9.87 -1.16
C TYR A 213 4.31 -9.40 -1.96
N THR A 214 4.79 -8.17 -1.75
CA THR A 214 5.97 -7.64 -2.46
C THR A 214 7.26 -8.39 -2.16
N HIS A 215 7.34 -9.06 -1.01
CA HIS A 215 8.52 -9.84 -0.61
C HIS A 215 8.52 -11.32 -1.08
N ILE A 216 7.39 -11.82 -1.61
CA ILE A 216 7.19 -13.24 -1.98
C ILE A 216 7.51 -13.53 -3.45
N THR A 217 7.92 -12.58 -4.25
CA THR A 217 7.65 -12.49 -5.68
C THR A 217 8.47 -13.38 -6.64
N ASN A 218 9.58 -13.99 -6.30
CA ASN A 218 10.37 -14.73 -7.31
C ASN A 218 9.93 -16.20 -7.54
N PRO A 219 9.71 -17.06 -6.53
CA PRO A 219 9.18 -18.40 -6.76
C PRO A 219 7.74 -18.41 -7.30
N MET A 220 6.88 -17.50 -6.81
CA MET A 220 5.48 -17.42 -7.22
C MET A 220 5.29 -16.92 -8.65
N ARG A 221 6.19 -16.07 -9.16
CA ARG A 221 6.15 -15.64 -10.57
C ARG A 221 6.41 -16.80 -11.51
N SER A 222 7.35 -17.68 -11.18
CA SER A 222 7.63 -18.88 -11.99
C SER A 222 6.50 -19.90 -11.92
N GLU A 223 5.89 -20.10 -10.73
CA GLU A 223 4.71 -20.97 -10.59
C GLU A 223 3.46 -20.38 -11.27
N ALA A 224 3.25 -19.08 -11.18
CA ALA A 224 2.15 -18.40 -11.89
C ALA A 224 2.34 -18.52 -13.40
N ALA A 225 3.56 -18.33 -13.91
CA ALA A 225 3.87 -18.56 -15.31
C ALA A 225 3.62 -20.01 -15.74
N ALA A 226 4.04 -20.99 -14.92
CA ALA A 226 3.78 -22.40 -15.18
C ALA A 226 2.27 -22.76 -15.13
N LYS A 227 1.51 -22.17 -14.20
CA LYS A 227 0.04 -22.35 -14.13
C LYS A 227 -0.68 -21.72 -15.32
N ILE A 228 -0.18 -20.56 -15.81
CA ILE A 228 -0.69 -19.92 -17.02
C ILE A 228 -0.37 -20.80 -18.24
N ASP A 229 0.85 -21.29 -18.34
CA ASP A 229 1.28 -22.19 -19.40
C ASP A 229 0.46 -23.50 -19.42
N GLN A 230 0.21 -24.12 -18.26
CA GLN A 230 -0.67 -25.28 -18.14
C GLN A 230 -2.13 -25.03 -18.56
N LYS A 231 -2.66 -23.81 -18.32
CA LYS A 231 -4.04 -23.46 -18.69
C LYS A 231 -4.14 -23.04 -20.16
N ILE A 232 -3.15 -22.31 -20.67
CA ILE A 232 -3.12 -21.83 -22.06
C ILE A 232 -2.54 -22.90 -22.99
N GLY A 233 -1.51 -23.63 -22.55
CA GLY A 233 -0.92 -24.74 -23.32
C GLY A 233 -1.91 -25.89 -23.58
N LYS A 234 -2.88 -26.12 -22.69
CA LYS A 234 -3.99 -27.07 -22.94
C LYS A 234 -5.07 -26.52 -23.88
N ALA A 235 -5.09 -25.20 -24.09
CA ALA A 235 -5.98 -24.53 -25.06
C ALA A 235 -5.28 -24.26 -26.40
N ALA A 236 -4.01 -24.65 -26.57
CA ALA A 236 -3.36 -24.59 -27.86
C ALA A 236 -4.10 -25.56 -28.81
N PRO A 237 -4.57 -25.10 -29.98
CA PRO A 237 -5.25 -25.96 -30.94
C PRO A 237 -4.34 -27.15 -31.30
N GLN A 238 -4.82 -28.38 -31.10
CA GLN A 238 -4.20 -29.53 -31.73
C GLN A 238 -4.15 -29.27 -33.22
N GLU A 239 -3.00 -29.54 -33.81
CA GLU A 239 -2.62 -29.25 -35.18
C GLU A 239 -3.76 -29.42 -36.17
N LEU A 240 -4.18 -28.30 -36.80
CA LEU A 240 -4.88 -28.38 -38.07
C LEU A 240 -3.94 -29.00 -39.12
N PRO A 241 -4.41 -29.87 -40.07
CA PRO A 241 -3.56 -30.49 -41.08
C PRO A 241 -2.78 -29.42 -41.83
N ALA A 242 -1.49 -29.68 -41.99
CA ALA A 242 -0.55 -28.74 -42.58
C ALA A 242 -0.92 -28.49 -44.06
N GLU A 243 -1.39 -27.25 -44.34
CA GLU A 243 -1.28 -26.68 -45.67
C GLU A 243 0.19 -26.31 -45.94
N PRO A 244 0.68 -26.40 -47.20
CA PRO A 244 2.10 -26.21 -47.50
C PRO A 244 2.55 -24.80 -47.09
N GLN A 245 3.49 -24.75 -46.15
CA GLN A 245 4.09 -23.50 -45.68
C GLN A 245 4.95 -22.89 -46.78
N GLU A 246 4.45 -21.84 -47.42
CA GLU A 246 5.33 -20.87 -48.06
C GLU A 246 6.21 -20.24 -46.96
N LYS A 247 7.52 -20.30 -47.11
CA LYS A 247 8.52 -19.70 -46.23
C LYS A 247 8.26 -18.19 -46.12
N ARG A 248 7.52 -17.79 -45.10
CA ARG A 248 7.47 -16.36 -44.71
C ARG A 248 8.83 -16.00 -44.13
N THR A 249 9.64 -15.33 -44.93
CA THR A 249 10.80 -14.59 -44.45
C THR A 249 10.33 -13.59 -43.42
N MET A 250 10.79 -13.72 -42.17
CA MET A 250 10.58 -12.70 -41.14
C MET A 250 11.29 -11.40 -41.58
N THR A 251 10.56 -10.53 -42.24
CA THR A 251 10.99 -9.13 -42.38
C THR A 251 10.86 -8.48 -41.04
N THR A 252 11.97 -8.10 -40.43
CA THR A 252 11.99 -7.31 -39.21
C THR A 252 11.28 -5.99 -39.47
N PHE A 253 10.10 -5.80 -38.84
CA PHE A 253 9.34 -4.57 -38.92
C PHE A 253 10.24 -3.39 -38.53
N GLN A 254 10.46 -2.45 -39.43
CA GLN A 254 11.14 -1.19 -39.17
C GLN A 254 10.10 -0.07 -39.08
N PRO A 255 9.90 0.56 -37.89
CA PRO A 255 8.96 1.64 -37.72
C PRO A 255 9.31 2.80 -38.65
N TYR A 256 8.30 3.43 -39.23
CA TYR A 256 8.46 4.59 -40.09
C TYR A 256 9.15 5.75 -39.35
N ALA A 257 10.31 6.16 -39.78
CA ALA A 257 11.08 7.29 -39.28
C ALA A 257 10.77 8.58 -40.05
N GLY A 258 9.56 9.12 -39.83
CA GLY A 258 9.14 10.37 -40.48
C GLY A 258 9.66 11.62 -39.78
N ARG A 259 9.49 12.80 -40.46
CA ARG A 259 9.82 14.11 -39.88
C ARG A 259 9.00 14.39 -38.62
N LYS A 260 9.62 15.00 -37.62
CA LYS A 260 8.92 15.45 -36.39
C LYS A 260 7.85 16.47 -36.72
N ARG A 261 6.63 16.28 -36.22
CA ARG A 261 5.51 17.21 -36.38
C ARG A 261 5.72 18.48 -35.55
N LYS A 262 5.03 19.56 -35.91
CA LYS A 262 5.09 20.83 -35.17
C LYS A 262 4.61 20.64 -33.72
N PRO A 263 5.20 21.33 -32.72
CA PRO A 263 4.70 21.29 -31.35
C PRO A 263 3.20 21.60 -31.27
N GLY A 264 2.46 20.84 -30.46
CA GLY A 264 1.01 21.03 -30.30
C GLY A 264 0.11 20.30 -31.28
N THR A 265 0.66 19.60 -32.30
CA THR A 265 -0.12 18.83 -33.31
C THR A 265 -0.11 17.32 -33.05
N GLY A 266 0.31 16.87 -31.85
CA GLY A 266 0.43 15.46 -31.50
C GLY A 266 1.55 14.74 -32.25
N CYS A 267 1.72 13.45 -31.97
CA CYS A 267 2.65 12.59 -32.69
C CYS A 267 1.92 11.41 -33.33
N ILE A 268 2.47 10.89 -34.43
CA ILE A 268 1.96 9.69 -35.12
C ILE A 268 3.14 8.74 -35.23
N THR A 269 2.91 7.50 -34.78
CA THR A 269 3.93 6.45 -34.74
C THR A 269 3.35 5.16 -35.31
N GLN A 270 4.10 4.48 -36.15
CA GLN A 270 3.72 3.15 -36.62
C GLN A 270 4.07 2.13 -35.54
N ILE A 271 3.07 1.34 -35.11
CA ILE A 271 3.23 0.30 -34.07
C ILE A 271 3.46 -1.07 -34.71
N SER A 272 2.77 -1.34 -35.81
CA SER A 272 2.94 -2.55 -36.62
C SER A 272 2.65 -2.25 -38.09
N GLU A 273 2.83 -3.24 -38.99
CA GLU A 273 2.59 -3.06 -40.44
C GLU A 273 1.21 -2.45 -40.75
N ASN A 274 0.17 -2.81 -39.99
CA ASN A 274 -1.22 -2.38 -40.20
C ASN A 274 -1.77 -1.61 -38.97
N CYS A 275 -0.93 -0.94 -38.15
CA CYS A 275 -1.39 -0.19 -36.99
C CYS A 275 -0.57 1.08 -36.77
N TRP A 276 -1.27 2.21 -36.81
CA TRP A 276 -0.74 3.54 -36.55
C TRP A 276 -1.39 4.14 -35.31
N GLU A 277 -0.59 4.73 -34.44
CA GLU A 277 -1.00 5.43 -33.22
C GLU A 277 -0.81 6.93 -33.39
N GLY A 278 -1.89 7.69 -33.22
CA GLY A 278 -1.87 9.14 -33.04
C GLY A 278 -2.00 9.48 -31.58
N ARG A 279 -1.05 10.21 -30.99
CA ARG A 279 -1.03 10.57 -29.57
C ARG A 279 -1.01 12.07 -29.37
N TYR A 280 -1.82 12.56 -28.44
CA TYR A 280 -1.79 13.95 -28.00
C TYR A 280 -1.71 14.02 -26.48
N SER A 281 -0.79 14.86 -25.95
CA SER A 281 -0.45 14.95 -24.52
C SER A 281 -0.38 16.40 -24.06
N PRO A 282 -1.50 17.11 -23.91
CA PRO A 282 -1.52 18.48 -23.44
C PRO A 282 -1.29 18.57 -21.94
N MET A 283 -0.92 19.76 -21.48
CA MET A 283 -0.92 20.09 -20.05
C MET A 283 -2.35 20.37 -19.58
N TRP A 284 -2.77 19.69 -18.54
CA TRP A 284 -4.09 19.86 -17.93
C TRP A 284 -4.08 20.91 -16.82
N PRO A 285 -5.26 21.40 -16.36
CA PRO A 285 -5.35 22.37 -15.26
C PRO A 285 -4.85 21.88 -13.91
N ASP A 286 -4.59 20.56 -13.75
CA ASP A 286 -3.96 19.93 -12.59
C ASP A 286 -2.42 20.02 -12.61
N GLY A 287 -1.83 20.64 -13.64
CA GLY A 287 -0.39 20.78 -13.82
C GLY A 287 0.29 19.52 -14.36
N LYS A 288 -0.45 18.48 -14.76
CA LYS A 288 0.09 17.23 -15.31
C LYS A 288 -0.21 17.08 -16.79
N LYS A 289 0.62 16.29 -17.49
CA LYS A 289 0.32 15.90 -18.89
C LYS A 289 -0.55 14.66 -18.89
N HIS A 290 -1.70 14.73 -19.54
CA HIS A 290 -2.54 13.57 -19.81
C HIS A 290 -2.51 13.24 -21.28
N SER A 291 -2.28 11.96 -21.61
CA SER A 291 -2.16 11.47 -22.98
C SER A 291 -3.42 10.74 -23.39
N ARG A 292 -3.90 10.99 -24.61
CA ARG A 292 -4.91 10.14 -25.27
C ARG A 292 -4.44 9.74 -26.65
N ASN A 293 -4.85 8.58 -27.10
CA ASN A 293 -4.41 7.97 -28.35
C ASN A 293 -5.61 7.68 -29.25
N VAL A 294 -5.37 7.72 -30.55
CA VAL A 294 -6.24 7.17 -31.60
C VAL A 294 -5.44 6.15 -32.40
N TYR A 295 -6.12 5.12 -32.90
CA TYR A 295 -5.49 4.05 -33.67
C TYR A 295 -6.19 3.94 -35.02
N ALA A 296 -5.40 3.68 -36.07
CA ALA A 296 -5.88 3.47 -37.41
C ALA A 296 -5.06 2.41 -38.17
N LYS A 297 -5.59 1.89 -39.27
CA LYS A 297 -4.89 0.90 -40.07
C LYS A 297 -3.84 1.53 -41.00
N THR A 298 -4.09 2.77 -41.40
CA THR A 298 -3.20 3.55 -42.26
C THR A 298 -2.76 4.83 -41.58
N ARG A 299 -1.68 5.42 -42.08
CA ARG A 299 -1.17 6.71 -41.59
C ARG A 299 -2.17 7.84 -41.89
N GLU A 300 -2.74 7.86 -43.12
CA GLU A 300 -3.69 8.88 -43.56
C GLU A 300 -4.93 8.89 -42.68
N GLU A 301 -5.49 7.73 -42.37
CA GLU A 301 -6.63 7.60 -41.43
C GLU A 301 -6.26 8.13 -40.04
N CYS A 302 -5.06 7.82 -39.52
CA CYS A 302 -4.59 8.30 -38.24
C CYS A 302 -4.37 9.83 -38.22
N GLU A 303 -3.88 10.39 -39.34
CA GLU A 303 -3.76 11.84 -39.56
C GLU A 303 -5.11 12.55 -39.63
N ALA A 304 -6.14 11.89 -40.14
CA ALA A 304 -7.52 12.43 -40.20
C ALA A 304 -8.21 12.40 -38.82
N LEU A 305 -7.96 11.37 -37.99
CA LEU A 305 -8.58 11.21 -36.68
C LEU A 305 -7.94 12.07 -35.59
N LEU A 306 -6.64 12.31 -35.68
CA LEU A 306 -5.89 13.02 -34.64
C LEU A 306 -6.35 14.45 -34.35
N PRO A 307 -6.72 15.28 -35.34
CA PRO A 307 -7.27 16.62 -35.10
C PRO A 307 -8.53 16.61 -34.25
N GLY A 308 -9.45 15.69 -34.48
CA GLY A 308 -10.68 15.54 -33.69
C GLY A 308 -10.39 15.25 -32.23
N LEU A 309 -9.43 14.34 -31.92
CA LEU A 309 -8.98 14.08 -30.58
C LEU A 309 -8.38 15.34 -29.93
N ILE A 310 -7.59 16.12 -30.68
CA ILE A 310 -6.96 17.34 -30.17
C ILE A 310 -8.00 18.38 -29.81
N GLU A 311 -9.02 18.58 -30.67
CA GLU A 311 -10.13 19.51 -30.42
C GLU A 311 -10.97 19.10 -29.22
N GLN A 312 -11.30 17.81 -29.10
CA GLN A 312 -12.02 17.28 -27.93
C GLN A 312 -11.27 17.53 -26.64
N MET A 313 -9.98 17.21 -26.57
CA MET A 313 -9.18 17.44 -25.37
C MET A 313 -8.99 18.92 -25.05
N LYS A 314 -8.90 19.80 -26.05
CA LYS A 314 -8.87 21.26 -25.86
C LYS A 314 -10.19 21.80 -25.30
N ALA A 315 -11.30 21.30 -25.80
CA ALA A 315 -12.63 21.67 -25.29
C ALA A 315 -12.84 21.24 -23.85
N GLU A 316 -12.43 20.01 -23.47
CA GLU A 316 -12.48 19.52 -22.10
C GLU A 316 -11.60 20.37 -21.15
N ILE A 317 -10.38 20.70 -21.57
CA ILE A 317 -9.48 21.56 -20.79
C ILE A 317 -10.07 22.96 -20.60
N LYS A 318 -10.74 23.51 -21.64
CA LYS A 318 -11.40 24.81 -21.57
C LYS A 318 -12.58 24.77 -20.61
N ALA A 319 -13.43 23.75 -20.68
CA ALA A 319 -14.58 23.57 -19.78
C ALA A 319 -14.14 23.44 -18.31
N ILE A 320 -13.07 22.68 -18.02
CA ILE A 320 -12.51 22.57 -16.67
C ILE A 320 -11.93 23.90 -16.17
N LYS A 321 -11.32 24.69 -17.06
CA LYS A 321 -10.83 26.02 -16.68
C LYS A 321 -11.97 27.00 -16.39
N GLU A 322 -13.04 26.93 -17.17
CA GLU A 322 -14.25 27.76 -16.99
C GLU A 322 -15.01 27.39 -15.71
N SER A 323 -15.17 26.09 -15.39
CA SER A 323 -15.77 25.63 -14.13
C SER A 323 -14.95 26.06 -12.90
N ARG A 324 -13.60 26.00 -12.99
CA ARG A 324 -12.73 26.47 -11.92
C ARG A 324 -12.74 28.00 -11.72
N ASN A 325 -13.04 28.77 -12.77
CA ASN A 325 -13.22 30.24 -12.65
C ASN A 325 -14.55 30.63 -12.00
N LEU A 326 -15.55 29.78 -12.01
CA LEU A 326 -16.84 29.99 -11.33
C LEU A 326 -16.76 29.71 -9.82
N ASP A 327 -15.82 28.85 -9.38
CA ASP A 327 -15.58 28.49 -7.97
C ASP A 327 -14.36 29.21 -7.36
N ALA A 328 -13.75 30.16 -8.05
CA ALA A 328 -12.53 30.84 -7.61
C ALA A 328 -12.84 31.81 -6.47
N ILE A 329 -12.63 31.37 -5.23
CA ILE A 329 -12.20 32.21 -4.09
C ILE A 329 -10.98 33.02 -4.55
N PRO A 330 -10.87 34.34 -4.22
CA PRO A 330 -9.86 35.22 -4.80
C PRO A 330 -8.44 34.67 -4.55
N ASP A 331 -7.73 34.40 -5.64
CA ASP A 331 -6.36 33.93 -5.67
C ASP A 331 -5.47 34.77 -4.76
N GLY A 332 -4.66 34.15 -3.91
CA GLY A 332 -3.58 34.82 -3.17
C GLY A 332 -2.55 35.56 -4.04
N ILE A 333 -2.61 35.37 -5.37
CA ILE A 333 -1.89 36.15 -6.39
C ILE A 333 -2.53 37.55 -6.56
N SER A 334 -3.87 37.67 -6.45
CA SER A 334 -4.57 38.96 -6.49
C SER A 334 -4.26 39.82 -5.25
N GLU A 335 -4.15 39.22 -4.07
CA GLU A 335 -3.76 39.93 -2.85
C GLU A 335 -2.30 40.40 -2.90
N LYS A 336 -1.38 39.58 -3.39
CA LYS A 336 0.03 39.95 -3.58
C LYS A 336 0.20 41.09 -4.60
N LYS A 337 -0.55 41.07 -5.71
CA LYS A 337 -0.54 42.17 -6.68
C LYS A 337 -1.07 43.45 -6.06
N LYS A 338 -2.17 43.40 -5.28
CA LYS A 338 -2.73 44.55 -4.55
C LYS A 338 -1.74 45.09 -3.52
N ALA A 339 -1.07 44.23 -2.75
CA ALA A 339 -0.07 44.65 -1.77
C ALA A 339 1.15 45.32 -2.42
N ILE A 340 1.63 44.81 -3.54
CA ILE A 340 2.71 45.43 -4.34
C ILE A 340 2.26 46.80 -4.87
N ALA A 341 1.06 46.89 -5.41
CA ALA A 341 0.50 48.15 -5.95
C ALA A 341 0.30 49.22 -4.84
N ALA A 342 -0.19 48.82 -3.66
CA ALA A 342 -0.32 49.69 -2.51
C ALA A 342 1.03 50.24 -2.07
N TYR A 343 2.05 49.39 -1.91
CA TYR A 343 3.38 49.83 -1.51
C TYR A 343 4.03 50.72 -2.56
N MET A 344 3.89 50.43 -3.84
CA MET A 344 4.45 51.27 -4.93
C MET A 344 3.72 52.63 -5.03
N ARG A 345 2.45 52.74 -4.62
CA ARG A 345 1.72 53.98 -4.57
C ARG A 345 2.19 54.88 -3.42
N GLU A 346 2.49 54.29 -2.25
CA GLU A 346 2.99 54.97 -1.07
C GLU A 346 4.47 55.37 -1.18
N HIS A 347 5.26 54.61 -1.98
CA HIS A 347 6.71 54.76 -2.14
C HIS A 347 7.11 54.84 -3.60
N PRO A 348 6.71 55.85 -4.37
CA PRO A 348 6.98 55.95 -5.80
C PRO A 348 8.47 56.06 -6.15
N GLU A 349 9.30 56.50 -5.19
CA GLU A 349 10.74 56.63 -5.30
C GLU A 349 11.48 55.27 -5.28
N VAL A 350 10.84 54.20 -4.78
CA VAL A 350 11.46 52.88 -4.66
C VAL A 350 11.33 52.09 -5.97
N THR A 351 12.37 52.09 -6.78
CA THR A 351 12.40 51.35 -8.06
C THR A 351 13.02 49.97 -7.96
N SER A 352 13.64 49.63 -6.83
CA SER A 352 14.28 48.32 -6.62
C SER A 352 13.28 47.20 -6.36
N LYS A 353 13.14 46.30 -7.34
CA LYS A 353 12.24 45.12 -7.24
C LYS A 353 12.56 44.23 -6.02
N SER A 354 13.82 44.23 -5.55
CA SER A 354 14.25 43.50 -4.35
C SER A 354 13.81 44.19 -3.05
N ALA A 355 13.85 45.53 -3.03
CA ALA A 355 13.38 46.32 -1.88
C ALA A 355 11.87 46.20 -1.72
N ILE A 356 11.09 46.28 -2.81
CA ILE A 356 9.66 46.09 -2.84
C ILE A 356 9.28 44.68 -2.37
N ALA A 357 10.00 43.65 -2.87
CA ALA A 357 9.77 42.25 -2.46
C ALA A 357 9.94 42.02 -0.94
N LYS A 358 10.98 42.64 -0.37
CA LYS A 358 11.31 42.58 1.04
C LYS A 358 10.23 43.30 1.90
N ALA A 359 9.81 44.48 1.45
CA ALA A 359 8.83 45.31 2.16
C ALA A 359 7.42 44.66 2.18
N VAL A 360 7.01 44.04 1.08
CA VAL A 360 5.69 43.40 0.91
C VAL A 360 5.69 41.94 1.40
N GLY A 361 6.85 41.38 1.77
CA GLY A 361 6.94 39.98 2.24
C GLY A 361 6.71 38.96 1.13
N THR A 362 7.12 39.26 -0.11
CA THR A 362 6.99 38.37 -1.27
C THR A 362 8.34 38.06 -1.92
N ASP A 363 8.38 37.17 -2.89
CA ASP A 363 9.61 36.89 -3.63
C ASP A 363 9.83 37.89 -4.79
N ARG A 364 11.10 38.09 -5.16
CA ARG A 364 11.51 39.02 -6.21
C ARG A 364 10.89 38.67 -7.59
N ASN A 365 10.67 37.40 -7.87
CA ASN A 365 10.11 36.97 -9.16
C ASN A 365 8.63 37.35 -9.27
N THR A 366 7.89 37.29 -8.15
CA THR A 366 6.50 37.75 -8.07
C THR A 366 6.42 39.25 -8.32
N VAL A 367 7.30 40.06 -7.70
CA VAL A 367 7.37 41.51 -7.98
C VAL A 367 7.72 41.75 -9.43
N ARG A 368 8.75 41.09 -9.99
CA ARG A 368 9.13 41.23 -11.39
C ARG A 368 8.01 40.97 -12.38
N LYS A 369 7.13 39.97 -12.06
CA LYS A 369 5.99 39.59 -12.92
C LYS A 369 4.96 40.73 -13.05
N TYR A 370 4.70 41.46 -11.96
CA TYR A 370 3.66 42.49 -11.92
C TYR A 370 4.15 43.92 -11.94
N TYR A 371 5.48 44.13 -11.84
CA TYR A 371 6.10 45.45 -11.66
C TYR A 371 5.78 46.44 -12.80
N ASP A 372 5.95 46.00 -14.03
CA ASP A 372 5.81 46.85 -15.22
C ASP A 372 4.31 47.19 -15.46
N GLU A 373 3.44 46.22 -15.20
CA GLU A 373 1.98 46.38 -15.27
C GLU A 373 1.48 47.37 -14.21
N ILE A 374 1.86 47.19 -12.94
CA ILE A 374 1.47 48.07 -11.83
C ILE A 374 2.07 49.48 -12.04
N ARG A 375 3.27 49.60 -12.54
CA ARG A 375 3.90 50.90 -12.81
C ARG A 375 3.14 51.69 -13.89
N SER A 376 2.68 51.00 -14.93
CA SER A 376 1.83 51.56 -15.97
C SER A 376 0.45 51.96 -15.43
N GLU A 377 -0.17 51.12 -14.61
CA GLU A 377 -1.47 51.39 -13.97
C GLU A 377 -1.42 52.60 -13.01
N LEU A 378 -0.28 52.84 -12.36
CA LEU A 378 -0.09 53.93 -11.40
C LEU A 378 0.44 55.21 -12.06
N GLY A 379 0.75 55.22 -13.39
CA GLY A 379 1.28 56.37 -14.09
C GLY A 379 2.69 56.81 -13.63
N LEU A 380 3.45 55.91 -13.01
CA LEU A 380 4.80 56.14 -12.50
C LEU A 380 5.79 56.03 -13.68
N LYS A 381 6.45 57.15 -14.03
CA LYS A 381 7.48 57.21 -15.08
C LYS A 381 8.81 56.57 -14.64
#